data_03b68c4bc9dbe8c9edcd906626ed04b5
#
_entry.id   03b68c4bc9dbe8c9edcd906626ed04b5
#
_cell.length_a   1.000
_cell.length_b   1.000
_cell.length_c   1.000
_cell.angle_alpha   90.00
_cell.angle_beta   90.00
_cell.angle_gamma   90.00
#
_symmetry.space_group_name_H-M   'P 1'
#
loop_
_entity.id
_entity.type
_entity.pdbx_description
1 polymer ?
#
loop_
_entity_poly.entity_id
_entity_poly.type
_entity_poly.pdbx_seq_one_letter_code
_entity_poly.pdbx_strand_id
1 'polypeptide(L)'
;NDAYEEIFKEIDISNLVEKKGIIYIWTNKNLKSRQLEIKVRQDLGIEQKLLTQKEVIDLEPNLKPVFDAGVIYESAMHARDPHGILKEIFRLYKSKGGKFIKEDIKEIKLNKENETIIVSENQTYYFEKSVIASGAYSKSLTDQLEEKIPLDTERGYHVHFKEMDHLISR
;
A
#
# COMPACT_ATOMS: atom_id res chain seq x y z
N ASN A 1 -1.97 -1.47 -10.94
CA ASN A 1 -0.72 -0.70 -11.16
C ASN A 1 -0.91 0.55 -12.01
N ASP A 2 -1.91 0.58 -12.90
CA ASP A 2 -2.10 1.63 -13.90
C ASP A 2 -2.18 3.05 -13.30
N ALA A 3 -2.91 3.23 -12.20
CA ALA A 3 -3.03 4.53 -11.54
C ALA A 3 -1.70 5.06 -10.99
N TYR A 4 -0.86 4.17 -10.43
CA TYR A 4 0.48 4.55 -10.01
C TYR A 4 1.40 4.84 -11.20
N GLU A 5 1.27 4.09 -12.29
CA GLU A 5 2.07 4.33 -13.49
C GLU A 5 1.75 5.68 -14.13
N GLU A 6 0.50 6.12 -14.11
CA GLU A 6 0.12 7.45 -14.56
C GLU A 6 0.77 8.56 -13.71
N ILE A 7 0.69 8.45 -12.39
CA ILE A 7 1.33 9.41 -11.48
C ILE A 7 2.84 9.40 -11.65
N PHE A 8 3.45 8.22 -11.80
CA PHE A 8 4.89 8.06 -11.93
C PHE A 8 5.46 8.57 -13.26
N LYS A 9 4.61 8.85 -14.27
CA LYS A 9 5.04 9.60 -15.47
C LYS A 9 5.28 11.08 -15.20
N GLU A 10 4.67 11.64 -14.16
CA GLU A 10 4.75 13.06 -13.82
C GLU A 10 5.76 13.37 -12.71
N ILE A 11 6.32 12.35 -12.05
CA ILE A 11 7.30 12.50 -10.97
C ILE A 11 8.51 11.59 -11.19
N ASP A 12 9.67 12.01 -10.71
CA ASP A 12 10.87 11.16 -10.74
C ASP A 12 10.84 10.16 -9.57
N ILE A 13 10.70 8.89 -9.91
CA ILE A 13 10.68 7.77 -8.95
C ILE A 13 11.94 6.90 -9.02
N SER A 14 12.92 7.25 -9.82
CA SER A 14 14.08 6.42 -10.16
C SER A 14 14.84 5.90 -8.92
N ASN A 15 14.92 6.73 -7.87
CA ASN A 15 15.56 6.38 -6.60
C ASN A 15 14.57 5.97 -5.48
N LEU A 16 13.27 5.98 -5.76
CA LEU A 16 12.22 5.80 -4.77
C LEU A 16 11.55 4.42 -4.84
N VAL A 17 11.64 3.78 -6.02
CA VAL A 17 10.96 2.51 -6.30
C VAL A 17 11.91 1.56 -7.01
N GLU A 18 11.87 0.30 -6.64
CA GLU A 18 12.56 -0.79 -7.35
C GLU A 18 11.55 -1.77 -7.97
N LYS A 19 11.81 -2.14 -9.24
CA LYS A 19 11.04 -3.16 -9.99
C LYS A 19 11.86 -4.45 -10.05
N LYS A 20 11.99 -5.14 -8.92
CA LYS A 20 12.75 -6.40 -8.81
C LYS A 20 11.87 -7.61 -8.53
N GLY A 21 10.55 -7.40 -8.47
CA GLY A 21 9.62 -8.43 -8.05
C GLY A 21 9.58 -8.61 -6.53
N ILE A 22 8.71 -9.49 -6.08
CA ILE A 22 8.56 -9.89 -4.68
C ILE A 22 8.49 -11.42 -4.62
N ILE A 23 9.20 -12.03 -3.69
CA ILE A 23 9.13 -13.47 -3.42
C ILE A 23 8.45 -13.67 -2.07
N TYR A 24 7.35 -14.44 -2.05
CA TYR A 24 6.77 -14.98 -0.82
C TYR A 24 7.24 -16.40 -0.63
N ILE A 25 7.70 -16.74 0.57
CA ILE A 25 8.18 -18.06 0.95
C ILE A 25 7.31 -18.65 2.06
N TRP A 26 7.15 -19.96 2.10
CA TRP A 26 6.37 -20.66 3.14
C TRP A 26 6.85 -22.08 3.39
N THR A 27 6.44 -22.62 4.53
CA THR A 27 6.61 -24.04 4.87
C THR A 27 5.39 -24.85 4.41
N ASN A 28 5.55 -26.14 4.18
CA ASN A 28 4.49 -27.06 3.73
C ASN A 28 3.25 -27.10 4.63
N LYS A 29 3.39 -26.77 5.91
CA LYS A 29 2.27 -26.71 6.86
C LYS A 29 1.17 -25.71 6.40
N ASN A 30 1.54 -24.71 5.62
CA ASN A 30 0.65 -23.65 5.15
C ASN A 30 0.20 -23.81 3.68
N LEU A 31 0.54 -24.94 3.03
CA LEU A 31 0.29 -25.11 1.59
C LEU A 31 -1.19 -25.00 1.21
N LYS A 32 -2.10 -25.59 2.00
CA LYS A 32 -3.55 -25.54 1.70
C LYS A 32 -4.13 -24.13 1.73
N SER A 33 -3.75 -23.31 2.71
CA SER A 33 -4.20 -21.92 2.78
C SER A 33 -3.62 -21.08 1.64
N ARG A 34 -2.38 -21.35 1.25
CA ARG A 34 -1.71 -20.66 0.13
C ARG A 34 -2.28 -21.01 -1.24
N GLN A 35 -2.76 -22.24 -1.44
CA GLN A 35 -3.40 -22.63 -2.69
C GLN A 35 -4.62 -21.79 -3.04
N LEU A 36 -5.46 -21.45 -2.06
CA LEU A 36 -6.60 -20.56 -2.26
C LEU A 36 -6.13 -19.16 -2.67
N GLU A 37 -5.15 -18.62 -1.97
CA GLU A 37 -4.58 -17.30 -2.23
C GLU A 37 -3.96 -17.21 -3.65
N ILE A 38 -3.19 -18.23 -4.04
CA ILE A 38 -2.60 -18.36 -5.37
C ILE A 38 -3.68 -18.39 -6.44
N LYS A 39 -4.74 -19.21 -6.22
CA LYS A 39 -5.86 -19.32 -7.15
C LYS A 39 -6.60 -18.01 -7.32
N VAL A 40 -6.95 -17.34 -6.23
CA VAL A 40 -7.65 -16.04 -6.28
C VAL A 40 -6.84 -15.01 -7.07
N ARG A 41 -5.53 -14.92 -6.86
CA ARG A 41 -4.68 -14.02 -7.63
C ARG A 41 -4.62 -14.39 -9.11
N GLN A 42 -4.56 -15.69 -9.41
CA GLN A 42 -4.58 -16.18 -10.79
C GLN A 42 -5.91 -15.84 -11.50
N ASP A 43 -7.03 -16.03 -10.80
CA ASP A 43 -8.37 -15.70 -11.32
C ASP A 43 -8.53 -14.18 -11.56
N LEU A 44 -7.78 -13.35 -10.82
CA LEU A 44 -7.68 -11.91 -11.00
C LEU A 44 -6.66 -11.49 -12.08
N GLY A 45 -6.07 -12.43 -12.81
CA GLY A 45 -5.09 -12.14 -13.86
C GLY A 45 -3.72 -11.68 -13.36
N ILE A 46 -3.40 -11.91 -12.08
CA ILE A 46 -2.09 -11.55 -11.53
C ILE A 46 -1.07 -12.62 -11.93
N GLU A 47 -0.07 -12.22 -12.71
CA GLU A 47 1.03 -13.09 -13.10
C GLU A 47 1.86 -13.51 -11.88
N GLN A 48 2.05 -14.80 -11.74
CA GLN A 48 2.80 -15.39 -10.64
C GLN A 48 3.46 -16.69 -11.07
N LYS A 49 4.64 -16.97 -10.52
CA LYS A 49 5.36 -18.22 -10.76
C LYS A 49 5.64 -18.92 -9.43
N LEU A 50 5.21 -20.17 -9.31
CA LEU A 50 5.58 -21.01 -8.18
C LEU A 50 7.05 -21.42 -8.29
N LEU A 51 7.76 -21.40 -7.16
CA LEU A 51 9.16 -21.68 -7.04
C LEU A 51 9.38 -22.83 -6.05
N THR A 52 10.25 -23.75 -6.42
CA THR A 52 10.84 -24.73 -5.50
C THR A 52 11.80 -24.01 -4.54
N GLN A 53 12.15 -24.67 -3.42
CA GLN A 53 13.15 -24.13 -2.48
C GLN A 53 14.47 -23.80 -3.21
N LYS A 54 14.90 -24.69 -4.12
CA LYS A 54 16.13 -24.48 -4.90
C LYS A 54 16.06 -23.22 -5.76
N GLU A 55 14.97 -23.02 -6.51
CA GLU A 55 14.79 -21.84 -7.35
C GLU A 55 14.75 -20.54 -6.53
N VAL A 56 14.19 -20.57 -5.33
CA VAL A 56 14.23 -19.42 -4.41
C VAL A 56 15.67 -19.13 -3.96
N ILE A 57 16.44 -20.16 -3.59
CA ILE A 57 17.86 -20.01 -3.19
C ILE A 57 18.71 -19.54 -4.38
N ASP A 58 18.44 -20.01 -5.59
CA ASP A 58 19.15 -19.56 -6.80
C ASP A 58 18.91 -18.04 -7.05
N LEU A 59 17.72 -17.54 -6.71
CA LEU A 59 17.38 -16.11 -6.80
C LEU A 59 17.89 -15.27 -5.62
N GLU A 60 17.88 -15.83 -4.42
CA GLU A 60 18.29 -15.17 -3.17
C GLU A 60 19.27 -16.08 -2.38
N PRO A 61 20.54 -16.14 -2.79
CA PRO A 61 21.52 -17.09 -2.25
C PRO A 61 21.81 -16.92 -0.75
N ASN A 62 21.51 -15.77 -0.18
CA ASN A 62 21.74 -15.47 1.23
C ASN A 62 20.59 -15.94 2.15
N LEU A 63 19.48 -16.42 1.59
CA LEU A 63 18.40 -16.99 2.38
C LEU A 63 18.77 -18.37 2.93
N LYS A 64 18.53 -18.59 4.22
CA LYS A 64 18.62 -19.94 4.79
C LYS A 64 17.45 -20.79 4.30
N PRO A 65 17.67 -22.08 3.97
CA PRO A 65 16.63 -22.97 3.43
C PRO A 65 15.68 -23.49 4.53
N VAL A 66 15.05 -22.59 5.28
CA VAL A 66 14.10 -22.88 6.37
C VAL A 66 12.63 -22.86 5.89
N PHE A 67 12.42 -22.81 4.59
CA PHE A 67 11.13 -22.83 3.89
C PHE A 67 11.10 -23.98 2.88
N ASP A 68 9.93 -24.31 2.35
CA ASP A 68 9.77 -25.44 1.42
C ASP A 68 9.52 -25.00 -0.03
N ALA A 69 8.85 -23.86 -0.19
CA ALA A 69 8.49 -23.33 -1.51
C ALA A 69 8.28 -21.82 -1.45
N GLY A 70 8.12 -21.22 -2.62
CA GLY A 70 7.80 -19.80 -2.76
C GLY A 70 6.93 -19.52 -3.97
N VAL A 71 6.52 -18.27 -4.09
CA VAL A 71 5.92 -17.69 -5.29
C VAL A 71 6.57 -16.34 -5.58
N ILE A 72 6.91 -16.10 -6.83
CA ILE A 72 7.41 -14.81 -7.29
C ILE A 72 6.35 -14.07 -8.10
N TYR A 73 6.27 -12.78 -7.86
CA TYR A 73 5.51 -11.78 -8.62
C TYR A 73 6.51 -10.84 -9.29
N GLU A 74 6.92 -11.16 -10.52
CA GLU A 74 7.99 -10.44 -11.23
C GLU A 74 7.62 -8.99 -11.53
N SER A 75 6.34 -8.71 -11.79
CA SER A 75 5.81 -7.36 -12.03
C SER A 75 5.65 -6.51 -10.78
N ALA A 76 5.90 -7.05 -9.59
CA ALA A 76 5.76 -6.31 -8.35
C ALA A 76 6.87 -5.27 -8.18
N MET A 77 6.49 -4.17 -7.56
CA MET A 77 7.39 -3.07 -7.20
C MET A 77 7.44 -2.93 -5.69
N HIS A 78 8.55 -2.49 -5.16
CA HIS A 78 8.64 -2.06 -3.77
C HIS A 78 9.16 -0.64 -3.64
N ALA A 79 8.67 0.06 -2.64
CA ALA A 79 9.11 1.41 -2.32
C ALA A 79 10.40 1.33 -1.49
N ARG A 80 11.48 1.92 -1.98
CA ARG A 80 12.71 2.13 -1.21
C ARG A 80 12.54 3.25 -0.19
N ASP A 81 11.84 4.29 -0.60
CA ASP A 81 11.52 5.44 0.24
C ASP A 81 10.03 5.83 0.09
N PRO A 82 9.13 5.21 0.87
CA PRO A 82 7.70 5.56 0.86
C PRO A 82 7.43 7.03 1.19
N HIS A 83 8.26 7.63 2.05
CA HIS A 83 8.15 9.03 2.42
C HIS A 83 8.55 9.95 1.26
N GLY A 84 9.61 9.60 0.53
CA GLY A 84 10.01 10.29 -0.68
C GLY A 84 8.92 10.27 -1.74
N ILE A 85 8.30 9.12 -1.99
CA ILE A 85 7.16 8.99 -2.91
C ILE A 85 6.03 9.94 -2.51
N LEU A 86 5.65 9.95 -1.23
CA LEU A 86 4.60 10.84 -0.73
C LEU A 86 4.96 12.31 -0.94
N LYS A 87 6.21 12.70 -0.72
CA LYS A 87 6.69 14.07 -0.95
C LYS A 87 6.57 14.49 -2.42
N GLU A 88 6.97 13.61 -3.35
CA GLU A 88 6.87 13.91 -4.78
C GLU A 88 5.42 14.03 -5.24
N ILE A 89 4.53 13.11 -4.79
CA ILE A 89 3.09 13.20 -5.06
C ILE A 89 2.52 14.51 -4.48
N PHE A 90 2.94 14.90 -3.28
CA PHE A 90 2.49 16.14 -2.67
C PHE A 90 2.98 17.38 -3.42
N ARG A 91 4.23 17.38 -3.92
CA ARG A 91 4.74 18.44 -4.78
C ARG A 91 3.94 18.58 -6.07
N LEU A 92 3.65 17.44 -6.72
CA LEU A 92 2.82 17.39 -7.92
C LEU A 92 1.42 17.95 -7.65
N TYR A 93 0.78 17.51 -6.55
CA TYR A 93 -0.51 18.04 -6.12
C TYR A 93 -0.48 19.56 -5.95
N LYS A 94 0.53 20.11 -5.29
CA LYS A 94 0.70 21.56 -5.09
C LYS A 94 0.94 22.29 -6.39
N SER A 95 1.74 21.75 -7.30
CA SER A 95 2.02 22.36 -8.60
C SER A 95 0.77 22.46 -9.49
N LYS A 96 -0.17 21.52 -9.31
CA LYS A 96 -1.48 21.53 -9.99
C LYS A 96 -2.53 22.44 -9.28
N GLY A 97 -2.12 23.26 -8.31
CA GLY A 97 -3.01 24.20 -7.58
C GLY A 97 -3.70 23.61 -6.36
N GLY A 98 -3.35 22.39 -5.95
CA GLY A 98 -3.91 21.75 -4.77
C GLY A 98 -3.65 22.54 -3.49
N LYS A 99 -4.65 22.63 -2.61
CA LYS A 99 -4.55 23.27 -1.30
C LYS A 99 -4.39 22.22 -0.21
N PHE A 100 -3.50 22.47 0.72
CA PHE A 100 -3.32 21.63 1.90
C PHE A 100 -3.67 22.41 3.16
N ILE A 101 -4.54 21.83 3.96
CA ILE A 101 -4.98 22.39 5.23
C ILE A 101 -4.62 21.35 6.30
N LYS A 102 -3.85 21.77 7.31
CA LYS A 102 -3.44 20.90 8.42
C LYS A 102 -4.33 21.19 9.62
N GLU A 103 -5.40 20.42 9.72
CA GLU A 103 -6.37 20.52 10.81
C GLU A 103 -6.88 19.13 11.22
N ASP A 104 -7.26 19.00 12.48
CA ASP A 104 -7.95 17.81 12.98
C ASP A 104 -9.44 17.88 12.63
N ILE A 105 -9.91 16.89 11.88
CA ILE A 105 -11.32 16.77 11.52
C ILE A 105 -12.07 16.11 12.67
N LYS A 106 -13.10 16.78 13.16
CA LYS A 106 -13.93 16.33 14.29
C LYS A 106 -15.25 15.73 13.83
N GLU A 107 -15.83 16.29 12.79
CA GLU A 107 -17.12 15.86 12.30
C GLU A 107 -17.17 15.86 10.77
N ILE A 108 -17.89 14.90 10.21
CA ILE A 108 -18.26 14.85 8.81
C ILE A 108 -19.75 14.55 8.71
N LYS A 109 -20.48 15.25 7.85
CA LYS A 109 -21.89 15.03 7.60
C LYS A 109 -22.28 15.44 6.18
N LEU A 110 -23.46 15.00 5.73
CA LEU A 110 -24.04 15.42 4.47
C LEU A 110 -25.17 16.43 4.73
N ASN A 111 -25.28 17.43 3.86
CA ASN A 111 -26.44 18.32 3.84
C ASN A 111 -27.61 17.67 3.02
N LYS A 112 -28.71 18.40 2.85
CA LYS A 112 -29.88 17.91 2.10
C LYS A 112 -29.62 17.71 0.60
N GLU A 113 -28.62 18.38 0.07
CA GLU A 113 -28.18 18.33 -1.32
C GLU A 113 -27.07 17.27 -1.54
N ASN A 114 -26.74 16.44 -0.52
CA ASN A 114 -25.64 15.48 -0.49
C ASN A 114 -24.24 16.10 -0.64
N GLU A 115 -24.09 17.39 -0.34
CA GLU A 115 -22.77 17.99 -0.22
C GLU A 115 -22.14 17.66 1.13
N THR A 116 -20.83 17.51 1.13
CA THR A 116 -20.09 17.16 2.35
C THR A 116 -19.78 18.39 3.18
N ILE A 117 -20.13 18.33 4.46
CA ILE A 117 -19.76 19.32 5.47
C ILE A 117 -18.68 18.68 6.37
N ILE A 118 -17.52 19.33 6.44
CA ILE A 118 -16.38 18.88 7.24
C ILE A 118 -16.11 19.94 8.32
N VAL A 119 -16.16 19.51 9.57
CA VAL A 119 -15.93 20.38 10.73
C VAL A 119 -14.57 20.06 11.35
N SER A 120 -13.70 21.04 11.40
CA SER A 120 -12.45 21.02 12.14
C SER A 120 -12.57 21.75 13.48
N GLU A 121 -11.47 21.83 14.23
CA GLU A 121 -11.42 22.64 15.44
C GLU A 121 -11.60 24.15 15.17
N ASN A 122 -11.19 24.61 13.99
CA ASN A 122 -11.10 26.04 13.70
C ASN A 122 -12.23 26.54 12.83
N GLN A 123 -12.74 25.71 11.90
CA GLN A 123 -13.75 26.14 10.93
C GLN A 123 -14.51 24.98 10.29
N THR A 124 -15.53 25.32 9.51
CA THR A 124 -16.36 24.39 8.75
C THR A 124 -16.09 24.59 7.25
N TYR A 125 -15.95 23.49 6.54
CA TYR A 125 -15.74 23.43 5.11
C TYR A 125 -16.92 22.78 4.40
N TYR A 126 -17.18 23.19 3.17
CA TYR A 126 -18.25 22.67 2.32
C TYR A 126 -17.65 22.20 1.00
N PHE A 127 -17.96 20.98 0.60
CA PHE A 127 -17.45 20.37 -0.63
C PHE A 127 -18.56 19.60 -1.32
N GLU A 128 -18.57 19.62 -2.65
CA GLU A 128 -19.47 18.77 -3.44
C GLU A 128 -19.21 17.29 -3.20
N LYS A 129 -17.93 16.92 -3.05
CA LYS A 129 -17.49 15.53 -2.81
C LYS A 129 -16.28 15.51 -1.89
N SER A 130 -16.18 14.45 -1.11
CA SER A 130 -15.04 14.20 -0.23
C SER A 130 -14.63 12.75 -0.27
N VAL A 131 -13.35 12.50 -0.01
CA VAL A 131 -12.78 11.15 0.12
C VAL A 131 -12.20 11.02 1.52
N ILE A 132 -12.69 10.04 2.28
CA ILE A 132 -12.11 9.67 3.57
C ILE A 132 -10.94 8.73 3.32
N ALA A 133 -9.72 9.20 3.55
CA ALA A 133 -8.47 8.46 3.37
C ALA A 133 -7.59 8.54 4.63
N SER A 134 -8.20 8.44 5.81
CA SER A 134 -7.56 8.67 7.12
C SER A 134 -6.96 7.39 7.72
N GLY A 135 -6.76 6.31 6.93
CA GLY A 135 -6.21 5.05 7.42
C GLY A 135 -7.04 4.49 8.57
N ALA A 136 -6.40 4.18 9.68
CA ALA A 136 -7.05 3.63 10.89
C ALA A 136 -8.16 4.51 11.46
N TYR A 137 -8.11 5.81 11.23
CA TYR A 137 -9.10 6.78 11.72
C TYR A 137 -10.34 6.89 10.80
N SER A 138 -10.34 6.27 9.63
CA SER A 138 -11.46 6.35 8.68
C SER A 138 -12.76 5.83 9.29
N LYS A 139 -12.70 4.75 10.09
CA LYS A 139 -13.87 4.16 10.72
C LYS A 139 -14.65 5.16 11.59
N SER A 140 -13.96 5.96 12.39
CA SER A 140 -14.61 6.95 13.26
C SER A 140 -15.33 8.06 12.48
N LEU A 141 -14.91 8.34 11.26
CA LEU A 141 -15.55 9.31 10.37
C LEU A 141 -16.70 8.66 9.57
N THR A 142 -16.54 7.43 9.09
CA THR A 142 -17.62 6.74 8.37
C THR A 142 -18.78 6.36 9.28
N ASP A 143 -18.53 6.04 10.55
CA ASP A 143 -19.58 5.78 11.54
C ASP A 143 -20.50 7.02 11.74
N GLN A 144 -20.01 8.24 11.55
CA GLN A 144 -20.81 9.47 11.62
C GLN A 144 -21.76 9.64 10.42
N LEU A 145 -21.45 8.97 9.31
CA LEU A 145 -22.30 8.92 8.12
C LEU A 145 -23.20 7.68 8.09
N GLU A 146 -23.29 6.94 9.20
CA GLU A 146 -24.00 5.66 9.34
C GLU A 146 -23.45 4.55 8.40
N GLU A 147 -22.24 4.75 7.85
CA GLU A 147 -21.56 3.80 6.97
C GLU A 147 -20.62 2.91 7.77
N LYS A 148 -20.93 1.60 7.81
CA LYS A 148 -20.13 0.60 8.53
C LYS A 148 -19.10 -0.03 7.61
N ILE A 149 -17.83 0.29 7.83
CA ILE A 149 -16.72 -0.37 7.14
C ILE A 149 -16.04 -1.40 8.05
N PRO A 150 -15.70 -2.60 7.56
CA PRO A 150 -15.02 -3.63 8.33
C PRO A 150 -13.51 -3.32 8.43
N LEU A 151 -13.18 -2.19 9.04
CA LEU A 151 -11.81 -1.74 9.24
C LEU A 151 -11.40 -1.95 10.69
N ASP A 152 -10.25 -2.58 10.88
CA ASP A 152 -9.57 -2.72 12.16
C ASP A 152 -8.13 -2.26 12.05
N THR A 153 -7.46 -2.11 13.18
CA THR A 153 -6.07 -1.63 13.25
C THR A 153 -5.13 -2.77 13.59
N GLU A 154 -4.07 -2.88 12.82
CA GLU A 154 -2.99 -3.81 13.09
C GLU A 154 -1.68 -3.04 13.25
N ARG A 155 -0.92 -3.35 14.30
CA ARG A 155 0.38 -2.71 14.55
C ARG A 155 1.49 -3.58 13.99
N GLY A 156 2.16 -3.09 12.94
CA GLY A 156 3.39 -3.69 12.44
C GLY A 156 4.61 -3.25 13.25
N TYR A 157 5.54 -4.17 13.47
CA TYR A 157 6.85 -3.90 14.04
C TYR A 157 7.92 -4.27 13.03
N HIS A 158 8.98 -3.47 12.95
CA HIS A 158 10.12 -3.76 12.08
C HIS A 158 11.44 -3.37 12.77
N VAL A 159 12.51 -3.97 12.32
CA VAL A 159 13.88 -3.66 12.75
C VAL A 159 14.69 -3.30 11.51
N HIS A 160 15.34 -2.14 11.54
CA HIS A 160 16.26 -1.73 10.51
C HIS A 160 17.67 -2.20 10.83
N PHE A 161 18.30 -2.90 9.88
CA PHE A 161 19.72 -3.23 9.92
C PHE A 161 20.45 -2.29 8.97
N LYS A 162 21.45 -1.58 9.48
CA LYS A 162 22.29 -0.71 8.65
C LYS A 162 23.25 -1.55 7.80
N GLU A 163 23.53 -1.05 6.58
CA GLU A 163 24.55 -1.63 5.69
C GLU A 163 24.28 -3.09 5.25
N MET A 164 23.02 -3.52 5.22
CA MET A 164 22.61 -4.88 4.86
C MET A 164 21.90 -4.98 3.51
N ASP A 165 21.89 -3.91 2.73
CA ASP A 165 21.16 -3.82 1.44
C ASP A 165 21.62 -4.85 0.39
N HIS A 166 22.81 -5.44 0.59
CA HIS A 166 23.38 -6.47 -0.28
C HIS A 166 22.96 -7.90 0.05
N LEU A 167 22.26 -8.12 1.17
CA LEU A 167 21.93 -9.47 1.63
C LEU A 167 20.68 -10.04 0.96
N ILE A 168 19.72 -9.23 0.61
CA ILE A 168 18.48 -9.61 -0.05
C ILE A 168 18.25 -8.67 -1.23
N SER A 169 17.90 -9.21 -2.37
CA SER A 169 17.78 -8.42 -3.61
C SER A 169 16.33 -8.10 -3.98
N ARG A 170 15.36 -8.83 -3.38
CA ARG A 170 13.93 -8.75 -3.67
C ARG A 170 13.07 -8.71 -2.41
#